data_da8417ea92278d2f2638316c6b7cde6c
#
_entry.id   da8417ea92278d2f2638316c6b7cde6c
#
_cell.length_a   1.000
_cell.length_b   1.000
_cell.length_c   1.000
_cell.angle_alpha   90.00
_cell.angle_beta   90.00
_cell.angle_gamma   90.00
#
_symmetry.space_group_name_H-M   'P 1'
#
loop_
_entity.id
_entity.type
_entity.pdbx_description
1 polymer ?
#
loop_
_entity_poly.entity_id
_entity_poly.type
_entity_poly.pdbx_seq_one_letter_code
_entity_poly.pdbx_strand_id
1 'polypeptide(L)'
;MKQFKSILLGISLFLLHSCNLLDVDTVSSITGDGYWNTKGDVESYMIGIYTKLRDTSNSTLHFEDRGDAFTTGLEGGPSNLWAQNLTSQNGYSWSSYYSVIQHCNMLLKYTPGIDFGVEADKNRLLAEAYCIRGYMYFCIARIWGDAPLELEPTESSNKPKLAREPAEEVLARALSDVNTAIDLFPEESYANGKGRASKPACYALKADILLWKAKVMNGSEQDLKDVITYADLASKGLSLEDNFADIYGTKYGKEVIWTIHFEIYEKEAQYSQSLKPRDVFVEKAVNKD
;
A
#
# COMPACT_ATOMS: atom_id res chain seq x y z
N MET A 1 -4.74 59.79 -42.97
CA MET A 1 -4.43 59.51 -41.55
C MET A 1 -5.60 59.00 -40.72
N LYS A 2 -6.86 59.48 -40.89
CA LYS A 2 -8.03 58.97 -40.12
C LYS A 2 -8.37 57.52 -40.44
N GLN A 3 -8.31 57.07 -41.67
CA GLN A 3 -8.60 55.69 -42.09
C GLN A 3 -7.57 54.69 -41.56
N PHE A 4 -6.31 55.05 -41.47
CA PHE A 4 -5.25 54.19 -40.94
C PHE A 4 -5.37 53.94 -39.44
N LYS A 5 -5.86 54.92 -38.68
CA LYS A 5 -6.13 54.77 -37.23
C LYS A 5 -7.33 53.88 -36.96
N SER A 6 -8.38 53.89 -37.83
CA SER A 6 -9.54 53.03 -37.70
C SER A 6 -9.22 51.57 -38.02
N ILE A 7 -8.31 51.30 -38.94
CA ILE A 7 -7.84 49.94 -39.28
C ILE A 7 -6.98 49.39 -38.15
N LEU A 8 -6.09 50.21 -37.54
CA LEU A 8 -5.26 49.80 -36.41
C LEU A 8 -6.11 49.49 -35.16
N LEU A 9 -7.19 50.29 -34.94
CA LEU A 9 -8.12 50.03 -33.81
C LEU A 9 -8.92 48.75 -34.01
N GLY A 10 -9.35 48.44 -35.27
CA GLY A 10 -10.04 47.19 -35.57
C GLY A 10 -9.15 45.96 -35.38
N ILE A 11 -7.89 46.00 -35.77
CA ILE A 11 -6.91 44.91 -35.56
C ILE A 11 -6.64 44.72 -34.06
N SER A 12 -6.53 45.80 -33.27
CA SER A 12 -6.33 45.72 -31.83
C SER A 12 -7.51 45.09 -31.08
N LEU A 13 -8.76 45.33 -31.51
CA LEU A 13 -9.94 44.68 -30.91
C LEU A 13 -10.03 43.19 -31.24
N PHE A 14 -9.55 42.75 -32.39
CA PHE A 14 -9.53 41.32 -32.77
C PHE A 14 -8.50 40.51 -31.98
N LEU A 15 -7.42 41.14 -31.51
CA LEU A 15 -6.37 40.49 -30.70
C LEU A 15 -6.80 40.25 -29.26
N LEU A 16 -7.82 40.95 -28.76
CA LEU A 16 -8.33 40.81 -27.38
C LEU A 16 -9.30 39.62 -27.18
N HIS A 17 -9.76 39.00 -28.24
CA HIS A 17 -10.67 37.84 -28.19
C HIS A 17 -9.93 36.50 -28.42
N SER A 18 -8.61 36.50 -28.55
CA SER A 18 -7.83 35.31 -28.87
C SER A 18 -7.45 34.46 -27.65
N CYS A 19 -7.79 34.86 -26.41
CA CYS A 19 -7.38 34.10 -25.23
C CYS A 19 -8.13 32.78 -25.02
N ASN A 20 -9.30 32.58 -25.63
CA ASN A 20 -10.06 31.32 -25.49
C ASN A 20 -9.77 30.29 -26.60
N LEU A 21 -8.95 30.66 -27.63
CA LEU A 21 -8.58 29.71 -28.70
C LEU A 21 -7.34 28.90 -28.40
N LEU A 22 -6.67 29.16 -27.25
CA LEU A 22 -5.46 28.47 -26.80
C LEU A 22 -5.69 27.57 -25.57
N ASP A 23 -6.91 27.48 -25.11
CA ASP A 23 -7.31 26.40 -24.20
C ASP A 23 -7.44 25.10 -25.00
N VAL A 24 -6.30 24.55 -25.34
CA VAL A 24 -6.21 23.18 -25.82
C VAL A 24 -6.43 22.31 -24.60
N ASP A 25 -7.61 21.69 -24.51
CA ASP A 25 -7.78 20.54 -23.60
C ASP A 25 -6.61 19.61 -23.85
N THR A 26 -5.72 19.51 -22.87
CA THR A 26 -4.57 18.63 -22.95
C THR A 26 -5.06 17.19 -22.98
N VAL A 27 -5.25 16.64 -24.14
CA VAL A 27 -5.64 15.24 -24.39
C VAL A 27 -4.60 14.26 -23.85
N SER A 28 -3.45 14.74 -23.42
CA SER A 28 -2.34 13.92 -22.91
C SER A 28 -1.98 14.09 -21.44
N SER A 29 -2.63 14.99 -20.68
CA SER A 29 -2.51 15.06 -19.23
C SER A 29 -3.85 14.74 -18.59
N ILE A 30 -3.94 13.60 -17.94
CA ILE A 30 -5.08 13.27 -17.07
C ILE A 30 -4.96 14.24 -15.88
N THR A 31 -5.77 15.31 -15.90
CA THR A 31 -5.91 16.20 -14.74
C THR A 31 -6.69 15.45 -13.66
N GLY A 32 -6.42 15.73 -12.40
CA GLY A 32 -7.10 15.07 -11.27
C GLY A 32 -8.63 15.08 -11.42
N ASP A 33 -9.18 16.19 -11.90
CA ASP A 33 -10.63 16.37 -12.11
C ASP A 33 -11.19 15.61 -13.33
N GLY A 34 -10.34 15.21 -14.28
CA GLY A 34 -10.75 14.50 -15.51
C GLY A 34 -10.58 12.98 -15.45
N TYR A 35 -9.95 12.43 -14.39
CA TYR A 35 -9.66 11.00 -14.33
C TYR A 35 -10.84 10.16 -13.80
N TRP A 36 -11.56 10.65 -12.80
CA TRP A 36 -12.53 9.88 -12.01
C TRP A 36 -13.95 9.94 -12.63
N ASN A 37 -14.19 9.20 -13.72
CA ASN A 37 -15.47 9.25 -14.45
C ASN A 37 -16.24 7.94 -14.41
N THR A 38 -15.55 6.79 -14.41
CA THR A 38 -16.17 5.48 -14.59
C THR A 38 -15.66 4.46 -13.59
N LYS A 39 -16.39 3.36 -13.43
CA LYS A 39 -15.94 2.16 -12.71
C LYS A 39 -14.57 1.69 -13.21
N GLY A 40 -14.34 1.68 -14.53
CA GLY A 40 -13.07 1.24 -15.13
C GLY A 40 -11.88 2.10 -14.72
N ASP A 41 -12.08 3.40 -14.49
CA ASP A 41 -11.02 4.30 -13.99
C ASP A 41 -10.62 3.91 -12.57
N VAL A 42 -11.61 3.64 -11.71
CA VAL A 42 -11.36 3.21 -10.32
C VAL A 42 -10.68 1.86 -10.28
N GLU A 43 -11.11 0.89 -11.09
CA GLU A 43 -10.48 -0.43 -11.20
C GLU A 43 -9.02 -0.32 -11.66
N SER A 44 -8.76 0.52 -12.66
CA SER A 44 -7.40 0.78 -13.16
C SER A 44 -6.53 1.46 -12.11
N TYR A 45 -7.09 2.41 -11.36
CA TYR A 45 -6.39 3.09 -10.28
C TYR A 45 -6.04 2.11 -9.13
N MET A 46 -6.96 1.21 -8.80
CA MET A 46 -6.71 0.15 -7.80
C MET A 46 -5.53 -0.75 -8.19
N ILE A 47 -5.39 -1.10 -9.47
CA ILE A 47 -4.20 -1.84 -9.97
C ILE A 47 -2.92 -1.03 -9.70
N GLY A 48 -2.97 0.29 -9.92
CA GLY A 48 -1.87 1.20 -9.57
C GLY A 48 -1.52 1.18 -8.08
N ILE A 49 -2.53 1.11 -7.19
CA ILE A 49 -2.32 0.97 -5.74
C ILE A 49 -1.59 -0.35 -5.43
N TYR A 50 -2.01 -1.47 -6.03
CA TYR A 50 -1.33 -2.76 -5.84
C TYR A 50 0.11 -2.75 -6.36
N THR A 51 0.40 -2.05 -7.44
CA THR A 51 1.77 -1.85 -7.92
C THR A 51 2.62 -1.09 -6.89
N LYS A 52 2.08 -0.01 -6.31
CA LYS A 52 2.75 0.74 -5.23
C LYS A 52 2.93 -0.08 -3.96
N LEU A 53 1.92 -0.87 -3.59
CA LEU A 53 2.00 -1.79 -2.46
C LEU A 53 3.11 -2.82 -2.68
N ARG A 54 3.20 -3.41 -3.87
CA ARG A 54 4.24 -4.36 -4.25
C ARG A 54 5.64 -3.72 -4.14
N ASP A 55 5.82 -2.54 -4.72
CA ASP A 55 7.10 -1.82 -4.67
C ASP A 55 7.52 -1.51 -3.23
N THR A 56 6.58 -1.14 -2.37
CA THR A 56 6.83 -0.85 -0.95
C THR A 56 7.15 -2.11 -0.17
N SER A 57 6.44 -3.20 -0.43
CA SER A 57 6.62 -4.49 0.23
C SER A 57 7.84 -5.26 -0.26
N ASN A 58 8.48 -4.77 -1.32
CA ASN A 58 9.70 -5.35 -1.87
C ASN A 58 10.93 -5.19 -0.95
N SER A 59 10.80 -4.44 0.14
CA SER A 59 11.83 -4.29 1.17
C SER A 59 11.49 -5.17 2.37
N THR A 60 12.05 -6.37 2.43
CA THR A 60 11.94 -7.27 3.60
C THR A 60 12.74 -6.76 4.79
N LEU A 61 13.67 -5.85 4.55
CA LEU A 61 14.63 -5.36 5.53
C LEU A 61 13.97 -4.66 6.73
N HIS A 62 12.80 -4.08 6.58
CA HIS A 62 12.12 -3.38 7.67
C HIS A 62 11.62 -4.32 8.78
N PHE A 63 11.29 -5.56 8.47
CA PHE A 63 10.75 -6.51 9.43
C PHE A 63 11.78 -7.56 9.88
N GLU A 64 12.62 -8.02 8.96
CA GLU A 64 13.54 -9.14 9.19
C GLU A 64 14.94 -8.70 9.61
N ASP A 65 15.43 -7.57 9.10
CA ASP A 65 16.80 -7.10 9.27
C ASP A 65 17.13 -6.72 10.74
N ARG A 66 16.10 -6.50 11.58
CA ARG A 66 16.24 -6.23 13.02
C ARG A 66 16.19 -7.47 13.90
N GLY A 67 15.87 -8.62 13.31
CA GLY A 67 15.82 -9.90 13.98
C GLY A 67 17.12 -10.69 13.81
N ASP A 68 17.15 -11.89 14.35
CA ASP A 68 18.31 -12.80 14.28
C ASP A 68 18.27 -13.69 13.03
N ALA A 69 17.27 -13.52 12.16
CA ALA A 69 17.08 -14.36 10.97
C ALA A 69 18.14 -14.10 9.88
N PHE A 70 18.73 -12.90 9.86
CA PHE A 70 19.75 -12.50 8.91
C PHE A 70 21.02 -12.06 9.60
N THR A 71 22.14 -12.29 8.93
CA THR A 71 23.45 -11.78 9.33
C THR A 71 24.11 -11.10 8.14
N THR A 72 25.15 -10.33 8.42
CA THR A 72 25.91 -9.67 7.36
C THR A 72 26.77 -10.69 6.62
N GLY A 73 26.86 -10.52 5.29
CA GLY A 73 27.85 -11.24 4.50
C GLY A 73 29.28 -10.86 4.87
N LEU A 74 30.23 -11.73 4.54
CA LEU A 74 31.63 -11.60 4.93
C LEU A 74 32.34 -10.32 4.43
N GLU A 75 31.80 -9.65 3.44
CA GLU A 75 32.43 -8.48 2.83
C GLU A 75 31.70 -7.15 3.09
N GLY A 76 30.59 -7.17 3.81
CA GLY A 76 29.83 -5.98 4.18
C GLY A 76 29.82 -5.79 5.69
N GLY A 77 29.97 -4.56 6.16
CA GLY A 77 29.66 -4.24 7.55
C GLY A 77 28.18 -4.50 7.84
N PRO A 78 27.79 -4.67 9.11
CA PRO A 78 26.39 -4.83 9.49
C PRO A 78 25.57 -3.62 9.03
N SER A 79 24.35 -3.86 8.54
CA SER A 79 23.39 -2.77 8.31
C SER A 79 23.12 -2.04 9.64
N ASN A 80 22.79 -0.77 9.58
CA ASN A 80 22.44 -0.01 10.80
C ASN A 80 21.20 -0.60 11.51
N LEU A 81 20.32 -1.25 10.77
CA LEU A 81 19.16 -1.96 11.32
C LEU A 81 19.59 -3.19 12.13
N TRP A 82 20.41 -4.04 11.54
CA TRP A 82 20.91 -5.24 12.20
C TRP A 82 21.76 -4.89 13.42
N ALA A 83 22.62 -3.90 13.30
CA ALA A 83 23.48 -3.42 14.38
C ALA A 83 22.70 -2.65 15.47
N GLN A 84 21.39 -2.46 15.32
CA GLN A 84 20.54 -1.65 16.21
C GLN A 84 21.04 -0.19 16.38
N ASN A 85 21.76 0.33 15.40
CA ASN A 85 22.40 1.66 15.43
C ASN A 85 21.65 2.64 14.52
N LEU A 86 20.38 2.90 14.83
CA LEU A 86 19.55 3.83 14.08
C LEU A 86 19.63 5.25 14.66
N THR A 87 19.79 6.21 13.78
CA THR A 87 19.74 7.64 14.07
C THR A 87 18.78 8.34 13.14
N SER A 88 18.50 9.62 13.37
CA SER A 88 17.68 10.42 12.46
C SER A 88 18.29 10.59 11.06
N GLN A 89 19.60 10.33 10.88
CA GLN A 89 20.30 10.45 9.62
C GLN A 89 20.38 9.14 8.84
N ASN A 90 20.32 8.00 9.51
CA ASN A 90 20.47 6.67 8.90
C ASN A 90 19.23 5.78 9.04
N GLY A 91 18.14 6.34 9.55
CA GLY A 91 16.85 5.66 9.59
C GLY A 91 16.21 5.52 8.21
N TYR A 92 15.35 4.52 8.05
CA TYR A 92 14.61 4.33 6.82
C TYR A 92 13.54 5.39 6.61
N SER A 93 13.31 5.73 5.35
CA SER A 93 12.24 6.65 4.96
C SER A 93 10.89 5.93 4.93
N TRP A 94 9.88 6.55 5.50
CA TRP A 94 8.49 6.08 5.41
C TRP A 94 7.76 6.54 4.14
N SER A 95 8.47 7.23 3.22
CA SER A 95 7.85 7.88 2.06
C SER A 95 7.11 6.91 1.13
N SER A 96 7.60 5.69 0.96
CA SER A 96 6.92 4.67 0.15
C SER A 96 5.58 4.25 0.75
N TYR A 97 5.50 4.11 2.08
CA TYR A 97 4.26 3.79 2.80
C TYR A 97 3.23 4.92 2.64
N TYR A 98 3.65 6.18 2.83
CA TYR A 98 2.77 7.33 2.61
C TYR A 98 2.39 7.51 1.14
N SER A 99 3.20 7.08 0.19
CA SER A 99 2.82 7.05 -1.22
C SER A 99 1.63 6.11 -1.44
N VAL A 100 1.63 4.91 -0.83
CA VAL A 100 0.47 4.00 -0.89
C VAL A 100 -0.76 4.61 -0.22
N ILE A 101 -0.60 5.18 0.99
CA ILE A 101 -1.67 5.86 1.73
C ILE A 101 -2.29 6.99 0.89
N GLN A 102 -1.46 7.82 0.25
CA GLN A 102 -1.91 8.89 -0.64
C GLN A 102 -2.82 8.36 -1.75
N HIS A 103 -2.41 7.27 -2.41
CA HIS A 103 -3.21 6.69 -3.47
C HIS A 103 -4.50 6.03 -2.96
N CYS A 104 -4.48 5.41 -1.77
CA CYS A 104 -5.69 4.94 -1.12
C CYS A 104 -6.64 6.12 -0.81
N ASN A 105 -6.12 7.22 -0.27
CA ASN A 105 -6.92 8.42 0.02
C ASN A 105 -7.56 9.02 -1.24
N MET A 106 -6.83 9.06 -2.36
CA MET A 106 -7.39 9.50 -3.65
C MET A 106 -8.58 8.63 -4.05
N LEU A 107 -8.42 7.30 -4.04
CA LEU A 107 -9.50 6.39 -4.39
C LEU A 107 -10.70 6.54 -3.44
N LEU A 108 -10.46 6.58 -2.14
CA LEU A 108 -11.51 6.73 -1.11
C LEU A 108 -12.28 8.04 -1.25
N LYS A 109 -11.61 9.12 -1.69
CA LYS A 109 -12.23 10.43 -1.90
C LYS A 109 -13.14 10.46 -3.12
N TYR A 110 -12.68 9.92 -4.24
CA TYR A 110 -13.36 10.10 -5.52
C TYR A 110 -14.36 9.00 -5.88
N THR A 111 -14.11 7.76 -5.46
CA THR A 111 -14.97 6.61 -5.78
C THR A 111 -16.42 6.76 -5.35
N PRO A 112 -16.78 7.36 -4.19
CA PRO A 112 -18.18 7.49 -3.77
C PRO A 112 -19.07 8.23 -4.77
N GLY A 113 -18.51 9.20 -5.52
CA GLY A 113 -19.23 9.99 -6.52
C GLY A 113 -19.46 9.28 -7.86
N ILE A 114 -18.89 8.11 -8.08
CA ILE A 114 -18.93 7.40 -9.36
C ILE A 114 -20.06 6.36 -9.35
N ASP A 115 -20.83 6.32 -10.43
CA ASP A 115 -21.84 5.29 -10.63
C ASP A 115 -21.19 3.98 -11.10
N PHE A 116 -21.40 2.92 -10.32
CA PHE A 116 -20.91 1.57 -10.63
C PHE A 116 -22.01 0.67 -11.22
N GLY A 117 -23.25 1.10 -11.19
CA GLY A 117 -24.40 0.25 -11.53
C GLY A 117 -24.63 -0.89 -10.52
N VAL A 118 -23.56 -1.42 -9.92
CA VAL A 118 -23.59 -2.46 -8.86
C VAL A 118 -22.84 -1.96 -7.65
N GLU A 119 -23.57 -1.68 -6.57
CA GLU A 119 -22.99 -1.11 -5.34
C GLU A 119 -21.97 -2.06 -4.67
N ALA A 120 -22.19 -3.38 -4.77
CA ALA A 120 -21.25 -4.38 -4.25
C ALA A 120 -19.86 -4.27 -4.89
N ASP A 121 -19.76 -3.91 -6.17
CA ASP A 121 -18.47 -3.74 -6.84
C ASP A 121 -17.74 -2.49 -6.34
N LYS A 122 -18.49 -1.39 -6.11
CA LYS A 122 -17.96 -0.16 -5.50
C LYS A 122 -17.43 -0.45 -4.10
N ASN A 123 -18.24 -1.09 -3.28
CA ASN A 123 -17.92 -1.42 -1.89
C ASN A 123 -16.68 -2.31 -1.80
N ARG A 124 -16.50 -3.26 -2.73
CA ARG A 124 -15.30 -4.10 -2.79
C ARG A 124 -14.03 -3.26 -3.02
N LEU A 125 -14.04 -2.32 -3.96
CA LEU A 125 -12.87 -1.48 -4.23
C LEU A 125 -12.56 -0.52 -3.07
N LEU A 126 -13.59 0.04 -2.44
CA LEU A 126 -13.43 0.84 -1.23
C LEU A 126 -12.85 0.00 -0.08
N ALA A 127 -13.35 -1.23 0.11
CA ALA A 127 -12.85 -2.17 1.12
C ALA A 127 -11.38 -2.52 0.89
N GLU A 128 -10.97 -2.78 -0.35
CA GLU A 128 -9.57 -3.04 -0.70
C GLU A 128 -8.68 -1.83 -0.34
N ALA A 129 -9.11 -0.61 -0.66
CA ALA A 129 -8.36 0.59 -0.34
C ALA A 129 -8.24 0.82 1.18
N TYR A 130 -9.31 0.61 1.94
CA TYR A 130 -9.26 0.66 3.40
C TYR A 130 -8.34 -0.42 3.98
N CYS A 131 -8.43 -1.66 3.51
CA CYS A 131 -7.56 -2.75 3.94
C CYS A 131 -6.07 -2.41 3.71
N ILE A 132 -5.72 -1.93 2.51
CA ILE A 132 -4.34 -1.57 2.17
C ILE A 132 -3.87 -0.38 3.00
N ARG A 133 -4.71 0.66 3.19
CA ARG A 133 -4.34 1.81 4.03
C ARG A 133 -4.15 1.41 5.49
N GLY A 134 -5.01 0.57 6.02
CA GLY A 134 -4.88 0.00 7.36
C GLY A 134 -3.59 -0.81 7.51
N TYR A 135 -3.23 -1.62 6.52
CA TYR A 135 -1.97 -2.35 6.50
C TYR A 135 -0.75 -1.41 6.51
N MET A 136 -0.78 -0.33 5.71
CA MET A 136 0.30 0.66 5.71
C MET A 136 0.46 1.35 7.07
N TYR A 137 -0.63 1.77 7.72
CA TYR A 137 -0.57 2.36 9.05
C TYR A 137 -0.10 1.35 10.11
N PHE A 138 -0.50 0.10 10.00
CA PHE A 138 0.01 -0.95 10.88
C PHE A 138 1.53 -1.13 10.74
N CYS A 139 2.04 -1.18 9.52
CA CYS A 139 3.47 -1.21 9.27
C CYS A 139 4.19 0.02 9.85
N ILE A 140 3.65 1.22 9.65
CA ILE A 140 4.21 2.47 10.17
C ILE A 140 4.25 2.46 11.70
N ALA A 141 3.17 2.06 12.37
CA ALA A 141 3.12 1.95 13.84
C ALA A 141 4.18 0.98 14.39
N ARG A 142 4.41 -0.14 13.71
CA ARG A 142 5.40 -1.15 14.11
C ARG A 142 6.85 -0.70 13.90
N ILE A 143 7.13 0.01 12.81
CA ILE A 143 8.49 0.35 12.39
C ILE A 143 8.95 1.67 13.02
N TRP A 144 8.10 2.67 13.05
CA TRP A 144 8.46 4.04 13.49
C TRP A 144 7.75 4.51 14.76
N GLY A 145 6.65 3.89 15.13
CA GLY A 145 5.83 4.33 16.27
C GLY A 145 4.97 5.54 15.91
N ASP A 146 5.23 6.69 16.55
CA ASP A 146 4.50 7.93 16.31
C ASP A 146 4.64 8.41 14.86
N ALA A 147 3.52 8.73 14.21
CA ALA A 147 3.51 9.11 12.80
C ALA A 147 2.32 10.01 12.44
N PRO A 148 2.41 10.84 11.39
CA PRO A 148 1.29 11.64 10.92
C PRO A 148 0.14 10.78 10.39
N LEU A 149 -1.11 11.17 10.70
CA LEU A 149 -2.31 10.54 10.14
C LEU A 149 -2.81 11.34 8.94
N GLU A 150 -2.34 10.97 7.75
CA GLU A 150 -2.77 11.55 6.47
C GLU A 150 -4.01 10.82 5.96
N LEU A 151 -5.20 11.35 6.27
CA LEU A 151 -6.48 10.72 5.91
C LEU A 151 -7.13 11.32 4.66
N GLU A 152 -6.65 12.47 4.22
CA GLU A 152 -7.09 13.16 3.02
C GLU A 152 -5.95 13.20 2.00
N PRO A 153 -6.26 13.10 0.70
CA PRO A 153 -5.22 13.18 -0.31
C PRO A 153 -4.53 14.55 -0.31
N THR A 154 -3.24 14.53 -0.62
CA THR A 154 -2.48 15.75 -0.87
C THR A 154 -2.60 16.11 -2.35
N GLU A 155 -3.37 17.16 -2.64
CA GLU A 155 -3.64 17.65 -4.00
C GLU A 155 -3.00 19.01 -4.27
N SER A 156 -2.36 19.58 -3.27
CA SER A 156 -1.70 20.88 -3.36
C SER A 156 -0.40 20.87 -2.58
N SER A 157 0.61 21.58 -3.08
CA SER A 157 1.87 21.82 -2.37
C SER A 157 1.71 22.66 -1.10
N ASN A 158 0.56 23.33 -0.96
CA ASN A 158 0.27 24.21 0.19
C ASN A 158 -0.42 23.48 1.35
N LYS A 159 -0.61 22.15 1.27
CA LYS A 159 -1.19 21.38 2.38
C LYS A 159 -0.30 21.53 3.63
N PRO A 160 -0.85 21.90 4.78
CA PRO A 160 -0.10 21.98 6.02
C PRO A 160 0.52 20.61 6.37
N LYS A 161 1.75 20.63 6.89
CA LYS A 161 2.37 19.42 7.42
C LYS A 161 1.70 19.05 8.74
N LEU A 162 1.31 17.80 8.87
CA LEU A 162 0.72 17.25 10.10
C LEU A 162 1.82 16.93 11.12
N ALA A 163 1.50 17.10 12.40
CA ALA A 163 2.29 16.56 13.48
C ALA A 163 2.19 15.03 13.50
N ARG A 164 3.09 14.39 14.23
CA ARG A 164 2.98 12.95 14.52
C ARG A 164 1.94 12.74 15.62
N GLU A 165 1.07 11.79 15.40
CA GLU A 165 0.18 11.26 16.43
C GLU A 165 0.88 10.11 17.17
N PRO A 166 0.51 9.83 18.44
CA PRO A 166 1.04 8.70 19.19
C PRO A 166 0.85 7.36 18.46
N ALA A 167 1.75 6.42 18.67
CA ALA A 167 1.73 5.09 18.05
C ALA A 167 0.40 4.35 18.28
N GLU A 168 -0.22 4.54 19.45
CA GLU A 168 -1.53 3.98 19.79
C GLU A 168 -2.63 4.52 18.85
N GLU A 169 -2.60 5.81 18.52
CA GLU A 169 -3.57 6.43 17.62
C GLU A 169 -3.35 5.97 16.17
N VAL A 170 -2.08 5.79 15.76
CA VAL A 170 -1.74 5.24 14.45
C VAL A 170 -2.25 3.80 14.33
N LEU A 171 -2.07 2.99 15.37
CA LEU A 171 -2.59 1.62 15.42
C LEU A 171 -4.12 1.59 15.45
N ALA A 172 -4.75 2.48 16.21
CA ALA A 172 -6.21 2.63 16.26
C ALA A 172 -6.78 2.99 14.87
N ARG A 173 -6.08 3.85 14.11
CA ARG A 173 -6.44 4.17 12.73
C ARG A 173 -6.35 2.93 11.83
N ALA A 174 -5.27 2.16 11.93
CA ALA A 174 -5.11 0.92 11.18
C ALA A 174 -6.27 -0.05 11.45
N LEU A 175 -6.62 -0.25 12.73
CA LEU A 175 -7.73 -1.12 13.14
C LEU A 175 -9.09 -0.59 12.63
N SER A 176 -9.31 0.71 12.68
CA SER A 176 -10.52 1.35 12.18
C SER A 176 -10.68 1.15 10.66
N ASP A 177 -9.61 1.32 9.89
CA ASP A 177 -9.63 1.09 8.44
C ASP A 177 -9.93 -0.37 8.10
N VAL A 178 -9.30 -1.32 8.81
CA VAL A 178 -9.56 -2.75 8.62
C VAL A 178 -10.99 -3.13 9.00
N ASN A 179 -11.56 -2.57 10.07
CA ASN A 179 -12.96 -2.77 10.41
C ASN A 179 -13.90 -2.26 9.31
N THR A 180 -13.65 -1.06 8.81
CA THR A 180 -14.41 -0.50 7.68
C THR A 180 -14.33 -1.40 6.45
N ALA A 181 -13.14 -1.94 6.15
CA ALA A 181 -12.96 -2.88 5.05
C ALA A 181 -13.79 -4.16 5.24
N ILE A 182 -13.80 -4.73 6.45
CA ILE A 182 -14.61 -5.93 6.79
C ILE A 182 -16.09 -5.66 6.54
N ASP A 183 -16.59 -4.49 6.96
CA ASP A 183 -18.00 -4.13 6.81
C ASP A 183 -18.40 -3.90 5.34
N LEU A 184 -17.48 -3.36 4.53
CA LEU A 184 -17.72 -3.05 3.13
C LEU A 184 -17.58 -4.26 2.21
N PHE A 185 -16.75 -5.26 2.52
CA PHE A 185 -16.63 -6.45 1.66
C PHE A 185 -17.95 -7.18 1.55
N PRO A 186 -18.51 -7.32 0.33
CA PRO A 186 -19.84 -7.91 0.14
C PRO A 186 -19.86 -9.43 0.32
N GLU A 187 -18.71 -10.09 0.18
CA GLU A 187 -18.57 -11.55 0.29
C GLU A 187 -17.46 -11.96 1.26
N GLU A 188 -17.64 -13.14 1.85
CA GLU A 188 -16.65 -13.81 2.71
C GLU A 188 -15.73 -14.75 1.91
N SER A 189 -15.26 -14.30 0.75
CA SER A 189 -14.52 -15.13 -0.18
C SER A 189 -13.38 -14.37 -0.86
N TYR A 190 -12.61 -15.07 -1.66
CA TYR A 190 -11.51 -14.57 -2.47
C TYR A 190 -11.97 -14.22 -3.90
N ALA A 191 -12.98 -13.36 -4.06
CA ALA A 191 -13.59 -13.06 -5.35
C ALA A 191 -12.58 -12.64 -6.44
N ASN A 192 -11.53 -11.90 -6.04
CA ASN A 192 -10.46 -11.45 -6.93
C ASN A 192 -9.15 -12.24 -6.76
N GLY A 193 -9.25 -13.45 -6.21
CA GLY A 193 -8.09 -14.28 -5.88
C GLY A 193 -7.34 -13.81 -4.64
N LYS A 194 -6.31 -14.56 -4.25
CA LYS A 194 -5.54 -14.31 -3.02
C LYS A 194 -4.43 -13.25 -3.19
N GLY A 195 -4.23 -12.75 -4.40
CA GLY A 195 -3.32 -11.62 -4.70
C GLY A 195 -3.93 -10.25 -4.42
N ARG A 196 -5.24 -10.19 -4.14
CA ARG A 196 -5.93 -8.96 -3.76
C ARG A 196 -6.48 -9.08 -2.34
N ALA A 197 -6.65 -7.92 -1.68
CA ALA A 197 -7.29 -7.89 -0.37
C ALA A 197 -8.71 -8.47 -0.45
N SER A 198 -9.09 -9.16 0.59
CA SER A 198 -10.38 -9.85 0.71
C SER A 198 -10.84 -9.77 2.16
N LYS A 199 -12.08 -10.14 2.43
CA LYS A 199 -12.58 -10.17 3.81
C LYS A 199 -11.77 -11.11 4.72
N PRO A 200 -11.41 -12.35 4.29
CA PRO A 200 -10.47 -13.18 5.04
C PRO A 200 -9.10 -12.54 5.27
N ALA A 201 -8.56 -11.80 4.29
CA ALA A 201 -7.32 -11.06 4.46
C ALA A 201 -7.44 -9.96 5.54
N CYS A 202 -8.59 -9.26 5.59
CA CYS A 202 -8.88 -8.28 6.64
C CYS A 202 -8.99 -8.93 8.02
N TYR A 203 -9.57 -10.13 8.13
CA TYR A 203 -9.61 -10.87 9.39
C TYR A 203 -8.19 -11.23 9.86
N ALA A 204 -7.34 -11.74 8.99
CA ALA A 204 -5.95 -12.03 9.31
C ALA A 204 -5.18 -10.78 9.77
N LEU A 205 -5.32 -9.68 9.02
CA LEU A 205 -4.70 -8.41 9.37
C LEU A 205 -5.22 -7.86 10.71
N LYS A 206 -6.54 -7.97 10.98
CA LYS A 206 -7.12 -7.57 12.26
C LYS A 206 -6.58 -8.40 13.41
N ALA A 207 -6.43 -9.71 13.24
CA ALA A 207 -5.83 -10.58 14.24
C ALA A 207 -4.39 -10.16 14.56
N ASP A 208 -3.58 -9.85 13.53
CA ASP A 208 -2.19 -9.39 13.71
C ASP A 208 -2.12 -8.03 14.43
N ILE A 209 -2.98 -7.07 14.05
CA ILE A 209 -3.06 -5.76 14.73
C ILE A 209 -3.42 -5.91 16.21
N LEU A 210 -4.43 -6.75 16.52
CA LEU A 210 -4.89 -6.99 17.90
C LEU A 210 -3.81 -7.71 18.71
N LEU A 211 -3.09 -8.66 18.12
CA LEU A 211 -1.96 -9.35 18.75
C LEU A 211 -0.84 -8.38 19.10
N TRP A 212 -0.48 -7.50 18.16
CA TRP A 212 0.50 -6.45 18.40
C TRP A 212 0.06 -5.50 19.52
N LYS A 213 -1.19 -5.05 19.48
CA LYS A 213 -1.78 -4.20 20.52
C LYS A 213 -1.70 -4.89 21.89
N ALA A 214 -2.12 -6.15 21.98
CA ALA A 214 -2.15 -6.88 23.24
C ALA A 214 -0.75 -7.13 23.83
N LYS A 215 0.25 -7.41 22.99
CA LYS A 215 1.58 -7.83 23.43
C LYS A 215 2.58 -6.70 23.55
N VAL A 216 2.43 -5.64 22.78
CA VAL A 216 3.42 -4.56 22.68
C VAL A 216 2.90 -3.23 23.22
N MET A 217 1.58 -2.98 23.12
CA MET A 217 0.97 -1.71 23.54
C MET A 217 0.03 -1.85 24.75
N ASN A 218 0.30 -2.81 25.61
CA ASN A 218 -0.47 -3.03 26.85
C ASN A 218 -1.99 -3.18 26.63
N GLY A 219 -2.37 -3.89 25.56
CA GLY A 219 -3.76 -4.20 25.27
C GLY A 219 -4.40 -5.16 26.30
N SER A 220 -5.65 -5.49 26.08
CA SER A 220 -6.48 -6.25 27.02
C SER A 220 -6.45 -7.76 26.75
N GLU A 221 -6.92 -8.56 27.72
CA GLU A 221 -7.21 -9.98 27.52
C GLU A 221 -8.30 -10.19 26.45
N GLN A 222 -9.21 -9.25 26.30
CA GLN A 222 -10.24 -9.30 25.26
C GLN A 222 -9.59 -9.20 23.85
N ASP A 223 -8.58 -8.36 23.68
CA ASP A 223 -7.85 -8.29 22.41
C ASP A 223 -7.27 -9.67 22.03
N LEU A 224 -6.75 -10.44 22.99
CA LEU A 224 -6.25 -11.81 22.73
C LEU A 224 -7.36 -12.82 22.38
N LYS A 225 -8.53 -12.71 22.98
CA LYS A 225 -9.71 -13.53 22.60
C LYS A 225 -10.16 -13.20 21.18
N ASP A 226 -10.16 -11.91 20.84
CA ASP A 226 -10.52 -11.45 19.52
C ASP A 226 -9.49 -11.90 18.47
N VAL A 227 -8.18 -11.96 18.80
CA VAL A 227 -7.16 -12.56 17.92
C VAL A 227 -7.54 -13.97 17.50
N ILE A 228 -7.93 -14.83 18.45
CA ILE A 228 -8.34 -16.22 18.15
C ILE A 228 -9.54 -16.22 17.22
N THR A 229 -10.57 -15.43 17.55
CA THR A 229 -11.79 -15.33 16.75
C THR A 229 -11.50 -14.92 15.30
N TYR A 230 -10.69 -13.88 15.10
CA TYR A 230 -10.38 -13.39 13.75
C TYR A 230 -9.39 -14.28 13.00
N ALA A 231 -8.49 -14.98 13.69
CA ALA A 231 -7.63 -15.99 13.08
C ALA A 231 -8.45 -17.18 12.56
N ASP A 232 -9.44 -17.65 13.33
CA ASP A 232 -10.36 -18.71 12.93
C ASP A 232 -11.21 -18.29 11.71
N LEU A 233 -11.70 -17.04 11.69
CA LEU A 233 -12.43 -16.50 10.55
C LEU A 233 -11.54 -16.39 9.30
N ALA A 234 -10.29 -15.96 9.46
CA ALA A 234 -9.33 -15.82 8.37
C ALA A 234 -8.95 -17.15 7.74
N SER A 235 -8.82 -18.20 8.55
CA SER A 235 -8.40 -19.54 8.10
C SER A 235 -9.56 -20.42 7.65
N LYS A 236 -10.80 -19.94 7.77
CA LYS A 236 -11.99 -20.71 7.41
C LYS A 236 -11.96 -21.17 5.95
N GLY A 237 -12.05 -22.49 5.74
CA GLY A 237 -12.02 -23.09 4.40
C GLY A 237 -10.61 -23.23 3.78
N LEU A 238 -9.57 -22.92 4.55
CA LEU A 238 -8.19 -23.24 4.21
C LEU A 238 -7.78 -24.58 4.80
N SER A 239 -6.69 -25.14 4.29
CA SER A 239 -6.09 -26.38 4.80
C SER A 239 -4.58 -26.28 4.67
N LEU A 240 -3.86 -27.02 5.50
CA LEU A 240 -2.41 -27.10 5.38
C LEU A 240 -2.00 -27.77 4.08
N GLU A 241 -0.86 -27.37 3.53
CA GLU A 241 -0.22 -28.08 2.41
C GLU A 241 0.35 -29.42 2.89
N ASP A 242 0.39 -30.39 2.00
CA ASP A 242 0.88 -31.73 2.33
C ASP A 242 2.42 -31.72 2.54
N ASN A 243 3.13 -30.82 1.84
CA ASN A 243 4.55 -30.62 1.99
C ASN A 243 4.85 -29.15 2.25
N PHE A 244 5.79 -28.87 3.14
CA PHE A 244 6.21 -27.50 3.48
C PHE A 244 6.71 -26.70 2.25
N ALA A 245 7.40 -27.36 1.32
CA ALA A 245 7.89 -26.70 0.10
C ALA A 245 6.76 -26.18 -0.80
N ASP A 246 5.58 -26.80 -0.77
CA ASP A 246 4.45 -26.42 -1.61
C ASP A 246 3.83 -25.07 -1.18
N ILE A 247 4.05 -24.65 0.07
CA ILE A 247 3.62 -23.31 0.57
C ILE A 247 4.18 -22.19 -0.32
N TYR A 248 5.44 -22.33 -0.75
CA TYR A 248 6.16 -21.31 -1.52
C TYR A 248 6.21 -21.63 -3.03
N GLY A 249 5.93 -22.87 -3.41
CA GLY A 249 5.98 -23.35 -4.80
C GLY A 249 4.70 -23.09 -5.60
N THR A 250 3.59 -22.82 -4.92
CA THR A 250 2.26 -22.69 -5.55
C THR A 250 1.73 -21.27 -5.42
N LYS A 251 1.38 -20.65 -6.53
CA LYS A 251 0.91 -19.22 -6.61
C LYS A 251 -0.32 -19.03 -5.78
N TYR A 252 -1.04 -19.52 -5.20
CA TYR A 252 -2.23 -19.38 -4.33
C TYR A 252 -2.56 -20.71 -3.64
N GLY A 253 -1.53 -21.26 -2.96
CA GLY A 253 -1.64 -22.51 -2.24
C GLY A 253 -2.79 -22.58 -1.23
N LYS A 254 -3.03 -23.76 -0.68
CA LYS A 254 -4.14 -24.01 0.24
C LYS A 254 -4.06 -23.16 1.51
N GLU A 255 -2.84 -22.86 2.00
CA GLU A 255 -2.59 -22.10 3.21
C GLU A 255 -2.59 -20.57 3.01
N VAL A 256 -2.49 -20.11 1.76
CA VAL A 256 -2.36 -18.66 1.48
C VAL A 256 -3.69 -17.95 1.76
N ILE A 257 -3.65 -16.92 2.62
CA ILE A 257 -4.78 -16.01 2.88
C ILE A 257 -4.67 -14.79 1.95
N TRP A 258 -3.53 -14.13 1.96
CA TRP A 258 -3.23 -12.98 1.11
C TRP A 258 -1.74 -12.95 0.79
N THR A 259 -1.40 -12.69 -0.46
CA THR A 259 -0.01 -12.61 -0.91
C THR A 259 0.20 -11.42 -1.83
N ILE A 260 1.35 -10.79 -1.70
CA ILE A 260 1.82 -9.79 -2.67
C ILE A 260 2.62 -10.56 -3.73
N HIS A 261 2.00 -10.69 -4.92
CA HIS A 261 2.49 -11.56 -5.97
C HIS A 261 3.40 -10.81 -6.96
N PHE A 262 4.47 -11.51 -7.39
CA PHE A 262 5.37 -11.10 -8.47
C PHE A 262 5.32 -12.14 -9.59
N GLU A 263 5.20 -11.71 -10.85
CA GLU A 263 5.32 -12.59 -12.00
C GLU A 263 6.80 -12.80 -12.37
N ILE A 264 7.08 -13.91 -13.04
CA ILE A 264 8.46 -14.34 -13.35
C ILE A 264 9.28 -13.30 -14.13
N TYR A 265 8.62 -12.42 -14.88
CA TYR A 265 9.26 -11.35 -15.66
C TYR A 265 9.26 -9.99 -14.98
N GLU A 266 8.66 -9.89 -13.80
CA GLU A 266 8.69 -8.67 -13.01
C GLU A 266 9.98 -8.63 -12.22
N LYS A 267 10.52 -7.40 -12.00
CA LYS A 267 11.72 -7.24 -11.18
C LYS A 267 11.47 -7.89 -9.83
N GLU A 268 12.19 -8.97 -9.60
CA GLU A 268 12.23 -9.59 -8.31
C GLU A 268 12.63 -8.58 -7.25
N ALA A 269 12.07 -8.79 -6.10
CA ALA A 269 12.47 -8.19 -4.87
C ALA A 269 13.98 -8.18 -4.69
N GLN A 270 14.44 -7.30 -3.86
CA GLN A 270 15.80 -7.33 -3.30
C GLN A 270 16.23 -8.71 -2.77
N TYR A 271 15.27 -9.61 -2.66
CA TYR A 271 15.44 -10.99 -2.23
C TYR A 271 16.56 -11.71 -2.98
N SER A 272 16.57 -11.62 -4.31
CA SER A 272 17.59 -12.26 -5.13
C SER A 272 18.96 -11.55 -5.07
N GLN A 273 18.96 -10.26 -4.75
CA GLN A 273 20.19 -9.46 -4.74
C GLN A 273 20.83 -9.34 -3.36
N SER A 274 20.00 -9.32 -2.29
CA SER A 274 20.48 -9.06 -0.93
C SER A 274 20.60 -10.31 -0.06
N LEU A 275 19.81 -11.35 -0.34
CA LEU A 275 19.76 -12.57 0.46
C LEU A 275 20.43 -13.77 -0.21
N LYS A 276 20.71 -13.69 -1.52
CA LYS A 276 21.42 -14.76 -2.22
C LYS A 276 22.88 -14.76 -1.80
N PRO A 277 23.41 -15.83 -1.20
CA PRO A 277 24.84 -15.95 -0.95
C PRO A 277 25.58 -15.83 -2.28
N ARG A 278 26.72 -15.13 -2.32
CA ARG A 278 27.54 -15.07 -3.52
C ARG A 278 27.96 -16.49 -3.92
N ASP A 279 28.01 -16.77 -5.21
CA ASP A 279 28.32 -18.09 -5.77
C ASP A 279 29.63 -18.68 -5.18
N VAL A 280 30.62 -17.84 -4.92
CA VAL A 280 31.90 -18.22 -4.22
C VAL A 280 31.67 -18.88 -2.85
N PHE A 281 30.60 -18.53 -2.13
CA PHE A 281 30.30 -19.12 -0.82
C PHE A 281 29.45 -20.37 -0.93
N VAL A 282 28.59 -20.45 -1.93
CA VAL A 282 27.78 -21.64 -2.23
C VAL A 282 28.69 -22.79 -2.68
N GLU A 283 29.66 -22.54 -3.56
CA GLU A 283 30.62 -23.56 -4.00
C GLU A 283 31.44 -24.09 -2.84
N LYS A 284 31.87 -23.27 -1.88
CA LYS A 284 32.63 -23.72 -0.70
C LYS A 284 31.78 -24.46 0.32
N ALA A 285 30.47 -24.21 0.36
CA ALA A 285 29.56 -24.89 1.29
C ALA A 285 29.08 -26.24 0.76
N VAL A 286 28.90 -26.37 -0.57
CA VAL A 286 28.32 -27.56 -1.24
C VAL A 286 29.42 -28.60 -1.55
N ASN A 287 30.68 -28.23 -1.70
CA ASN A 287 31.78 -29.16 -2.04
C ASN A 287 32.48 -29.75 -0.83
N LYS A 288 31.79 -29.97 0.27
CA LYS A 288 32.39 -30.56 1.47
C LYS A 288 31.81 -31.91 1.87
N ASP A 289 31.15 -32.60 0.95
CA ASP A 289 30.75 -34.00 1.13
C ASP A 289 31.42 -34.89 0.09
#